data_d7379292e00fe75ac9b0bb54cf912157
#
_entry.id   d7379292e00fe75ac9b0bb54cf912157
#
_cell.length_a   1.000
_cell.length_b   1.000
_cell.length_c   1.000
_cell.angle_alpha   90.00
_cell.angle_beta   90.00
_cell.angle_gamma   90.00
#
_symmetry.space_group_name_H-M   'P 1'
#
loop_
_entity.id
_entity.type
_entity.pdbx_description
1 polymer ?
#
loop_
_entity_poly.entity_id
_entity_poly.type
_entity_poly.pdbx_seq_one_letter_code
_entity_poly.pdbx_strand_id
1 'polypeptide(L)'
;RKEYIDELEKVPVERVIFSEPEALGIGMFVATDPNPNGASSLIGSVDQGQLIGKRGEVAGKAFRLDGELNIANRGLIEFVEMFKADRHLLTTLLGLAQEQMIKNEKFGSLYADEVIIGHTNEKDFDAFVLEPTSEALRDRIVAIQVPYTLKVSEEVKIYQKMMKDSDLEGIELAPLTLIMARVF
;
A
#
# COMPACT_ATOMS: atom_id res chain seq x y z
N ARG A 1 -26.99 -6.06 -16.36
CA ARG A 1 -25.67 -6.76 -16.44
C ARG A 1 -25.60 -7.78 -17.59
N LYS A 2 -26.66 -8.49 -17.94
CA LYS A 2 -26.64 -9.45 -19.06
C LYS A 2 -26.65 -8.77 -20.43
N GLU A 3 -27.25 -7.59 -20.57
CA GLU A 3 -27.36 -6.85 -21.81
C GLU A 3 -26.01 -6.34 -22.36
N TYR A 4 -25.01 -6.16 -21.47
CA TYR A 4 -23.67 -5.65 -21.87
C TYR A 4 -22.65 -6.74 -22.17
N ILE A 5 -22.96 -8.03 -21.90
CA ILE A 5 -21.99 -9.11 -22.13
C ILE A 5 -21.78 -9.36 -23.62
N ASP A 6 -22.81 -9.18 -24.42
CA ASP A 6 -22.77 -9.42 -25.88
C ASP A 6 -22.31 -8.17 -26.67
N GLU A 7 -22.23 -6.98 -26.04
CA GLU A 7 -21.89 -5.71 -26.66
C GLU A 7 -20.91 -4.92 -25.77
N LEU A 8 -19.72 -5.48 -25.56
CA LEU A 8 -18.67 -4.87 -24.70
C LEU A 8 -18.30 -3.44 -25.14
N GLU A 9 -18.41 -3.13 -26.44
CA GLU A 9 -18.11 -1.80 -26.97
C GLU A 9 -19.07 -0.70 -26.47
N LYS A 10 -20.25 -1.08 -25.98
CA LYS A 10 -21.23 -0.13 -25.41
C LYS A 10 -21.08 0.11 -23.92
N VAL A 11 -20.17 -0.62 -23.24
CA VAL A 11 -19.93 -0.41 -21.83
C VAL A 11 -19.13 0.88 -21.65
N PRO A 12 -19.68 1.89 -20.94
CA PRO A 12 -18.93 3.10 -20.67
C PRO A 12 -17.75 2.77 -19.76
N VAL A 13 -16.58 3.20 -20.17
CA VAL A 13 -15.34 3.03 -19.41
C VAL A 13 -14.67 4.37 -19.18
N GLU A 14 -14.12 4.56 -18.01
CA GLU A 14 -13.31 5.71 -17.64
C GLU A 14 -11.87 5.27 -17.43
N ARG A 15 -10.92 6.04 -17.97
CA ARG A 15 -9.51 5.80 -17.71
C ARG A 15 -9.13 6.46 -16.40
N VAL A 16 -8.79 5.64 -15.43
CA VAL A 16 -8.25 6.10 -14.14
C VAL A 16 -6.73 6.02 -14.17
N ILE A 17 -6.05 7.12 -13.82
CA ILE A 17 -4.60 7.16 -13.62
C ILE A 17 -4.38 7.10 -12.13
N PHE A 18 -3.64 6.08 -11.68
CA PHE A 18 -3.31 5.94 -10.28
C PHE A 18 -2.33 7.02 -9.85
N SER A 19 -2.57 7.58 -8.66
CA SER A 19 -1.78 8.68 -8.10
C SER A 19 -1.74 8.55 -6.59
N GLU A 20 -0.56 8.37 -6.04
CA GLU A 20 -0.36 8.33 -4.59
C GLU A 20 -0.69 9.69 -3.93
N PRO A 21 -0.20 10.85 -4.45
CA PRO A 21 -0.49 12.15 -3.85
C PRO A 21 -1.99 12.50 -3.86
N GLU A 22 -2.74 11.97 -4.83
CA GLU A 22 -4.19 12.19 -4.94
C GLU A 22 -5.01 11.10 -4.22
N ALA A 23 -4.34 10.15 -3.54
CA ALA A 23 -4.95 9.02 -2.86
C ALA A 23 -5.90 8.23 -3.79
N LEU A 24 -5.47 7.98 -5.03
CA LEU A 24 -6.28 7.33 -6.05
C LEU A 24 -5.62 6.03 -6.53
N GLY A 25 -6.15 4.91 -6.10
CA GLY A 25 -5.71 3.57 -6.52
C GLY A 25 -4.34 3.14 -6.01
N ILE A 26 -3.64 3.98 -5.23
CA ILE A 26 -2.40 3.65 -4.54
C ILE A 26 -2.55 4.01 -3.07
N GLY A 27 -2.43 3.02 -2.19
CA GLY A 27 -2.40 3.19 -0.75
C GLY A 27 -1.04 2.82 -0.18
N MET A 28 -0.63 3.47 0.90
CA MET A 28 0.63 3.19 1.60
C MET A 28 0.38 2.98 3.09
N PHE A 29 0.86 1.88 3.62
CA PHE A 29 0.80 1.58 5.04
C PHE A 29 2.19 1.35 5.62
N VAL A 30 2.54 2.12 6.67
CA VAL A 30 3.83 2.00 7.36
C VAL A 30 3.64 1.20 8.65
N ALA A 31 4.21 0.00 8.71
CA ALA A 31 4.03 -0.92 9.83
C ALA A 31 4.66 -0.43 11.15
N THR A 32 5.66 0.43 11.07
CA THR A 32 6.39 1.01 12.22
C THR A 32 5.82 2.33 12.72
N ASP A 33 4.76 2.82 12.11
CA ASP A 33 4.12 4.05 12.60
C ASP A 33 3.63 3.84 14.03
N PRO A 34 4.11 4.61 15.01
CA PRO A 34 3.73 4.50 16.41
C PRO A 34 2.26 4.87 16.69
N ASN A 35 1.50 5.17 15.66
CA ASN A 35 0.09 5.48 15.79
C ASN A 35 -0.68 4.23 16.26
N PRO A 36 -1.27 4.22 17.47
CA PRO A 36 -2.01 3.09 18.00
C PRO A 36 -3.26 2.71 17.19
N ASN A 37 -3.57 3.49 16.17
CA ASN A 37 -4.73 3.31 15.28
C ASN A 37 -4.38 2.59 13.97
N GLY A 38 -3.36 1.74 13.92
CA GLY A 38 -2.93 1.05 12.70
C GLY A 38 -4.07 0.39 11.91
N ALA A 39 -5.01 -0.28 12.60
CA ALA A 39 -6.20 -0.83 11.94
C ALA A 39 -7.15 0.25 11.39
N SER A 40 -7.20 1.42 12.02
CA SER A 40 -8.04 2.53 11.56
C SER A 40 -7.42 3.24 10.35
N SER A 41 -6.09 3.37 10.28
CA SER A 41 -5.44 3.92 9.09
C SER A 41 -5.56 2.98 7.90
N LEU A 42 -5.58 1.67 8.14
CA LEU A 42 -5.71 0.68 7.09
C LEU A 42 -7.14 0.59 6.54
N ILE A 43 -8.16 0.59 7.41
CA ILE A 43 -9.55 0.33 7.02
C ILE A 43 -10.37 1.61 6.97
N GLY A 44 -10.11 2.53 7.88
CA GLY A 44 -10.90 3.76 8.07
C GLY A 44 -11.32 3.95 9.51
N SER A 45 -11.99 5.05 9.78
CA SER A 45 -12.32 5.52 11.11
C SER A 45 -13.83 5.67 11.34
N VAL A 46 -14.21 5.72 12.61
CA VAL A 46 -15.58 6.03 13.02
C VAL A 46 -15.59 7.42 13.65
N ASP A 47 -16.35 8.33 13.07
CA ASP A 47 -16.57 9.67 13.62
C ASP A 47 -17.54 9.58 14.80
N GLN A 48 -16.98 9.54 16.01
CA GLN A 48 -17.75 9.46 17.25
C GLN A 48 -18.63 10.70 17.48
N GLY A 49 -18.24 11.87 16.95
CA GLY A 49 -19.01 13.10 17.07
C GLY A 49 -20.36 13.01 16.35
N GLN A 50 -20.41 12.30 15.25
CA GLN A 50 -21.64 12.10 14.49
C GLN A 50 -22.55 11.00 15.09
N LEU A 51 -22.01 10.09 15.91
CA LEU A 51 -22.78 9.06 16.60
C LEU A 51 -23.62 9.63 17.76
N ILE A 52 -23.17 10.73 18.39
CA ILE A 52 -23.78 11.30 19.59
C ILE A 52 -24.97 12.23 19.25
N GLY A 53 -25.08 12.70 18.01
CA GLY A 53 -25.92 13.84 17.67
C GLY A 53 -27.36 13.56 17.25
N LYS A 54 -27.72 12.40 16.72
CA LYS A 54 -29.10 12.12 16.23
C LYS A 54 -29.42 10.62 16.17
N ARG A 55 -30.53 10.24 16.81
CA ARG A 55 -31.11 8.89 16.71
C ARG A 55 -31.57 8.62 15.27
N GLY A 56 -31.00 7.61 14.63
CA GLY A 56 -31.61 6.84 13.53
C GLY A 56 -31.12 7.11 12.10
N GLU A 57 -30.82 8.33 11.66
CA GLU A 57 -30.49 8.61 10.25
C GLU A 57 -29.00 8.86 9.95
N VAL A 58 -28.18 8.99 10.98
CA VAL A 58 -26.79 9.48 10.84
C VAL A 58 -25.76 8.35 10.98
N ALA A 59 -26.17 7.16 11.35
CA ALA A 59 -25.24 6.04 11.56
C ALA A 59 -24.38 5.73 10.29
N GLY A 60 -24.97 5.85 9.10
CA GLY A 60 -24.23 5.62 7.84
C GLY A 60 -23.17 6.68 7.51
N LYS A 61 -23.30 7.90 8.05
CA LYS A 61 -22.34 9.00 7.83
C LYS A 61 -21.21 9.05 8.86
N ALA A 62 -21.37 8.31 9.96
CA ALA A 62 -20.35 8.23 11.00
C ALA A 62 -19.21 7.27 10.62
N PHE A 63 -19.41 6.40 9.64
CA PHE A 63 -18.40 5.48 9.16
C PHE A 63 -17.65 6.11 7.98
N ARG A 64 -16.34 6.31 8.15
CA ARG A 64 -15.43 6.80 7.12
C ARG A 64 -14.58 5.64 6.64
N LEU A 65 -14.83 5.20 5.40
CA LEU A 65 -14.03 4.18 4.73
C LEU A 65 -12.90 4.85 3.94
N ASP A 66 -12.11 5.65 4.64
CA ASP A 66 -11.01 6.45 4.11
C ASP A 66 -9.62 5.85 4.43
N GLY A 67 -9.57 4.56 4.76
CA GLY A 67 -8.32 3.85 5.01
C GLY A 67 -7.62 3.44 3.71
N GLU A 68 -6.33 3.13 3.83
CA GLU A 68 -5.42 2.81 2.73
C GLU A 68 -5.91 1.65 1.85
N LEU A 69 -6.59 0.64 2.43
CA LEU A 69 -7.20 -0.45 1.66
C LEU A 69 -8.34 0.03 0.76
N ASN A 70 -9.11 1.03 1.19
CA ASN A 70 -10.18 1.55 0.36
C ASN A 70 -9.65 2.43 -0.78
N ILE A 71 -8.58 3.17 -0.52
CA ILE A 71 -7.85 3.97 -1.52
C ILE A 71 -7.23 3.04 -2.58
N ALA A 72 -6.60 1.95 -2.13
CA ALA A 72 -5.92 0.98 -2.97
C ALA A 72 -6.85 0.02 -3.72
N ASN A 73 -8.14 -0.01 -3.39
CA ASN A 73 -9.06 -0.99 -3.96
C ASN A 73 -9.09 -0.92 -5.50
N ARG A 74 -8.87 -2.03 -6.16
CA ARG A 74 -8.62 -2.21 -7.60
C ARG A 74 -7.32 -1.61 -8.10
N GLY A 75 -6.40 -1.32 -7.21
CA GLY A 75 -5.10 -0.77 -7.49
C GLY A 75 -4.00 -1.51 -6.73
N LEU A 76 -3.17 -0.77 -6.01
CA LEU A 76 -1.98 -1.27 -5.35
C LEU A 76 -1.89 -0.73 -3.92
N ILE A 77 -1.57 -1.60 -2.97
CA ILE A 77 -1.19 -1.18 -1.62
C ILE A 77 0.25 -1.57 -1.32
N GLU A 78 1.00 -0.61 -0.80
CA GLU A 78 2.38 -0.79 -0.34
C GLU A 78 2.44 -0.91 1.17
N PHE A 79 3.09 -1.97 1.66
CA PHE A 79 3.40 -2.17 3.07
C PHE A 79 4.88 -1.90 3.34
N VAL A 80 5.16 -0.77 3.98
CA VAL A 80 6.51 -0.37 4.38
C VAL A 80 6.90 -1.14 5.65
N GLU A 81 8.04 -1.81 5.60
CA GLU A 81 8.55 -2.65 6.69
C GLU A 81 7.54 -3.72 7.18
N MET A 82 6.92 -4.41 6.22
CA MET A 82 5.79 -5.32 6.40
C MET A 82 5.93 -6.28 7.59
N PHE A 83 7.09 -6.88 7.79
CA PHE A 83 7.28 -7.89 8.84
C PHE A 83 7.59 -7.32 10.23
N LYS A 84 7.64 -6.00 10.38
CA LYS A 84 7.59 -5.33 11.69
C LYS A 84 6.17 -5.11 12.21
N ALA A 85 5.18 -5.36 11.34
CA ALA A 85 3.78 -5.32 11.74
C ALA A 85 3.44 -6.36 12.80
N ASP A 86 2.40 -6.08 13.58
CA ASP A 86 1.91 -7.04 14.54
C ASP A 86 1.30 -8.28 13.84
N ARG A 87 1.22 -9.39 14.59
CA ARG A 87 0.70 -10.65 14.07
C ARG A 87 -0.75 -10.57 13.61
N HIS A 88 -1.55 -9.75 14.25
CA HIS A 88 -2.96 -9.58 13.90
C HIS A 88 -3.09 -8.97 12.49
N LEU A 89 -2.27 -7.96 12.19
CA LEU A 89 -2.23 -7.36 10.87
C LEU A 89 -1.79 -8.37 9.80
N LEU A 90 -0.73 -9.14 10.07
CA LEU A 90 -0.26 -10.18 9.12
C LEU A 90 -1.33 -11.25 8.86
N THR A 91 -2.11 -11.63 9.88
CA THR A 91 -3.24 -12.55 9.72
C THR A 91 -4.37 -11.92 8.89
N THR A 92 -4.61 -10.63 9.06
CA THR A 92 -5.59 -9.88 8.27
C THR A 92 -5.20 -9.83 6.79
N LEU A 93 -3.91 -9.61 6.50
CA LEU A 93 -3.37 -9.65 5.14
C LEU A 93 -3.50 -11.03 4.49
N LEU A 94 -3.37 -12.10 5.28
CA LEU A 94 -3.63 -13.46 4.78
C LEU A 94 -5.08 -13.62 4.31
N GLY A 95 -6.04 -13.15 5.09
CA GLY A 95 -7.45 -13.15 4.70
C GLY A 95 -7.71 -12.31 3.45
N LEU A 96 -7.08 -11.14 3.35
CA LEU A 96 -7.17 -10.28 2.19
C LEU A 96 -6.62 -10.97 0.93
N ALA A 97 -5.43 -11.56 1.01
CA ALA A 97 -4.79 -12.24 -0.11
C ALA A 97 -5.58 -13.48 -0.61
N GLN A 98 -6.32 -14.16 0.27
CA GLN A 98 -7.06 -15.37 -0.07
C GLN A 98 -8.50 -15.11 -0.48
N GLU A 99 -9.21 -14.30 0.32
CA GLU A 99 -10.65 -14.12 0.23
C GLU A 99 -11.04 -12.78 -0.40
N GLN A 100 -10.07 -11.91 -0.67
CA GLN A 100 -10.28 -10.53 -1.11
C GLN A 100 -11.27 -9.80 -0.17
N MET A 101 -11.17 -10.10 1.11
CA MET A 101 -12.08 -9.63 2.13
C MET A 101 -11.40 -9.51 3.49
N ILE A 102 -11.73 -8.45 4.21
CA ILE A 102 -11.34 -8.27 5.61
C ILE A 102 -12.60 -8.26 6.47
N LYS A 103 -12.58 -9.03 7.55
CA LYS A 103 -13.60 -8.99 8.59
C LYS A 103 -13.18 -8.02 9.67
N ASN A 104 -14.00 -7.03 9.92
CA ASN A 104 -13.80 -6.05 10.98
C ASN A 104 -15.05 -5.95 11.85
N GLU A 105 -14.88 -5.91 13.16
CA GLU A 105 -16.01 -5.87 14.09
C GLU A 105 -16.88 -4.61 13.93
N LYS A 106 -16.27 -3.48 13.53
CA LYS A 106 -16.98 -2.20 13.39
C LYS A 106 -17.67 -2.05 12.03
N PHE A 107 -17.04 -2.53 10.97
CA PHE A 107 -17.49 -2.32 9.59
C PHE A 107 -18.09 -3.57 8.95
N GLY A 108 -18.00 -4.72 9.62
CA GLY A 108 -18.41 -6.00 9.05
C GLY A 108 -17.38 -6.53 8.04
N SER A 109 -17.86 -7.08 6.93
CA SER A 109 -16.97 -7.57 5.87
C SER A 109 -16.72 -6.50 4.82
N LEU A 110 -15.46 -6.16 4.61
CA LEU A 110 -14.99 -5.21 3.60
C LEU A 110 -14.31 -6.00 2.47
N TYR A 111 -14.76 -5.79 1.25
CA TYR A 111 -14.16 -6.40 0.07
C TYR A 111 -13.09 -5.46 -0.49
N ALA A 112 -11.91 -6.00 -0.74
CA ALA A 112 -10.81 -5.29 -1.33
C ALA A 112 -10.09 -6.21 -2.34
N ASP A 113 -9.98 -5.72 -3.58
CA ASP A 113 -9.34 -6.41 -4.70
C ASP A 113 -8.13 -5.57 -5.11
N GLU A 114 -6.95 -5.93 -4.63
CA GLU A 114 -5.76 -5.11 -4.75
C GLU A 114 -4.49 -5.95 -4.89
N VAL A 115 -3.50 -5.36 -5.52
CA VAL A 115 -2.14 -5.90 -5.54
C VAL A 115 -1.42 -5.45 -4.29
N ILE A 116 -0.94 -6.40 -3.51
CA ILE A 116 -0.19 -6.14 -2.28
C ILE A 116 1.30 -6.22 -2.57
N ILE A 117 2.03 -5.14 -2.30
CA ILE A 117 3.48 -5.11 -2.33
C ILE A 117 3.99 -4.78 -0.93
N GLY A 118 4.87 -5.61 -0.39
CA GLY A 118 5.52 -5.36 0.89
C GLY A 118 7.02 -5.30 0.72
N HIS A 119 7.68 -4.37 1.38
CA HIS A 119 9.12 -4.37 1.47
C HIS A 119 9.61 -4.50 2.91
N THR A 120 10.78 -5.08 3.05
CA THR A 120 11.42 -5.38 4.32
C THR A 120 12.92 -5.52 4.13
N ASN A 121 13.67 -5.56 5.21
CA ASN A 121 15.07 -5.93 5.19
C ASN A 121 15.25 -7.46 5.34
N GLU A 122 16.43 -7.97 4.98
CA GLU A 122 16.74 -9.40 5.03
C GLU A 122 16.57 -9.98 6.44
N LYS A 123 17.00 -9.27 7.47
CA LYS A 123 16.93 -9.75 8.85
C LYS A 123 15.50 -10.01 9.30
N ASP A 124 14.58 -9.08 9.00
CA ASP A 124 13.16 -9.21 9.40
C ASP A 124 12.48 -10.28 8.54
N PHE A 125 12.87 -10.41 7.26
CA PHE A 125 12.39 -11.48 6.40
C PHE A 125 12.84 -12.86 6.90
N ASP A 126 14.11 -13.04 7.25
CA ASP A 126 14.63 -14.30 7.78
C ASP A 126 13.95 -14.69 9.09
N ALA A 127 13.73 -13.72 10.00
CA ALA A 127 12.99 -13.93 11.24
C ALA A 127 11.55 -14.41 10.96
N PHE A 128 10.87 -13.78 10.00
CA PHE A 128 9.54 -14.17 9.57
C PHE A 128 9.51 -15.59 8.98
N VAL A 129 10.47 -15.96 8.15
CA VAL A 129 10.56 -17.30 7.52
C VAL A 129 10.78 -18.40 8.57
N LEU A 130 11.56 -18.12 9.62
CA LEU A 130 11.84 -19.07 10.69
C LEU A 130 10.68 -19.25 11.67
N GLU A 131 9.69 -18.36 11.64
CA GLU A 131 8.56 -18.43 12.54
C GLU A 131 7.53 -19.50 12.08
N PRO A 132 7.23 -20.53 12.88
CA PRO A 132 6.32 -21.62 12.47
C PRO A 132 4.91 -21.15 12.10
N THR A 133 4.43 -20.08 12.73
CA THR A 133 3.08 -19.54 12.52
C THR A 133 2.94 -18.72 11.25
N SER A 134 4.04 -18.42 10.57
CA SER A 134 4.06 -17.64 9.33
C SER A 134 3.91 -18.49 8.07
N GLU A 135 3.88 -19.82 8.18
CA GLU A 135 3.84 -20.75 7.05
C GLU A 135 2.74 -20.42 6.04
N ALA A 136 1.52 -20.21 6.53
CA ALA A 136 0.38 -19.93 5.67
C ALA A 136 0.52 -18.63 4.85
N LEU A 137 1.15 -17.61 5.40
CA LEU A 137 1.41 -16.35 4.69
C LEU A 137 2.62 -16.51 3.75
N ARG A 138 3.67 -17.18 4.20
CA ARG A 138 4.88 -17.45 3.41
C ARG A 138 4.58 -18.16 2.11
N ASP A 139 3.67 -19.15 2.12
CA ASP A 139 3.29 -19.90 0.93
C ASP A 139 2.55 -19.04 -0.13
N ARG A 140 2.15 -17.83 0.22
CA ARG A 140 1.43 -16.89 -0.66
C ARG A 140 2.25 -15.70 -1.09
N ILE A 141 3.44 -15.55 -0.52
CA ILE A 141 4.34 -14.45 -0.82
C ILE A 141 5.33 -14.87 -1.90
N VAL A 142 5.49 -14.03 -2.90
CA VAL A 142 6.58 -14.13 -3.86
C VAL A 142 7.69 -13.20 -3.40
N ALA A 143 8.76 -13.76 -2.85
CA ALA A 143 9.91 -12.97 -2.40
C ALA A 143 10.80 -12.61 -3.60
N ILE A 144 11.08 -11.32 -3.75
CA ILE A 144 11.96 -10.78 -4.78
C ILE A 144 13.12 -10.08 -4.10
N GLN A 145 14.32 -10.62 -4.26
CA GLN A 145 15.51 -9.98 -3.73
C GLN A 145 15.94 -8.83 -4.65
N VAL A 146 16.04 -7.62 -4.08
CA VAL A 146 16.52 -6.43 -4.78
C VAL A 146 17.95 -6.14 -4.35
N PRO A 147 18.96 -6.46 -5.16
CA PRO A 147 20.34 -6.23 -4.80
C PRO A 147 20.70 -4.75 -4.87
N TYR A 148 21.72 -4.37 -4.12
CA TYR A 148 22.32 -3.03 -4.25
C TYR A 148 22.94 -2.85 -5.64
N THR A 149 22.78 -1.66 -6.18
CA THR A 149 23.46 -1.28 -7.43
C THR A 149 24.94 -1.08 -7.17
N LEU A 150 25.78 -1.93 -7.74
CA LEU A 150 27.23 -1.85 -7.60
C LEU A 150 27.92 -1.09 -8.74
N LYS A 151 27.18 -0.81 -9.81
CA LYS A 151 27.73 -0.10 -10.99
C LYS A 151 27.47 1.41 -10.87
N VAL A 152 28.55 2.18 -10.95
CA VAL A 152 28.49 3.66 -10.94
C VAL A 152 27.53 4.20 -12.00
N SER A 153 27.59 3.62 -13.21
CA SER A 153 26.73 4.05 -14.33
C SER A 153 25.24 3.89 -14.08
N GLU A 154 24.85 2.89 -13.33
CA GLU A 154 23.44 2.68 -12.98
C GLU A 154 23.00 3.60 -11.84
N GLU A 155 23.86 3.80 -10.88
CA GLU A 155 23.62 4.72 -9.75
C GLU A 155 23.51 6.17 -10.22
N VAL A 156 24.32 6.59 -11.17
CA VAL A 156 24.22 7.91 -11.81
C VAL A 156 22.82 8.10 -12.46
N LYS A 157 22.27 7.06 -13.10
CA LYS A 157 20.91 7.13 -13.67
C LYS A 157 19.84 7.31 -12.58
N ILE A 158 20.01 6.68 -11.43
CA ILE A 158 19.12 6.84 -10.29
C ILE A 158 19.14 8.30 -9.81
N TYR A 159 20.32 8.87 -9.59
CA TYR A 159 20.43 10.28 -9.20
C TYR A 159 19.85 11.23 -10.25
N GLN A 160 20.08 10.98 -11.53
CA GLN A 160 19.48 11.78 -12.61
C GLN A 160 17.96 11.74 -12.58
N LYS A 161 17.38 10.56 -12.32
CA LYS A 161 15.93 10.42 -12.17
C LYS A 161 15.41 11.19 -10.95
N MET A 162 16.05 11.03 -9.80
CA MET A 162 15.65 11.73 -8.57
C MET A 162 15.73 13.26 -8.72
N MET A 163 16.75 13.76 -9.43
CA MET A 163 16.86 15.20 -9.71
C MET A 163 15.75 15.71 -10.60
N LYS A 164 15.38 14.94 -11.61
CA LYS A 164 14.29 15.31 -12.55
C LYS A 164 12.94 15.43 -11.83
N ASP A 165 12.72 14.62 -10.80
CA ASP A 165 11.49 14.59 -10.02
C ASP A 165 11.57 15.46 -8.75
N SER A 166 12.56 16.38 -8.66
CA SER A 166 12.81 17.24 -7.49
C SER A 166 12.93 18.72 -7.88
N ASP A 167 13.02 19.59 -6.87
CA ASP A 167 13.29 21.03 -7.04
C ASP A 167 14.66 21.33 -7.68
N LEU A 168 15.47 20.31 -7.92
CA LEU A 168 16.77 20.40 -8.60
C LEU A 168 16.65 20.21 -10.13
N GLU A 169 15.45 20.08 -10.65
CA GLU A 169 15.23 19.97 -12.09
C GLU A 169 15.78 21.21 -12.82
N GLY A 170 16.59 20.96 -13.85
CA GLY A 170 17.18 22.03 -14.66
C GLY A 170 18.44 22.68 -14.07
N ILE A 171 18.91 22.24 -12.90
CA ILE A 171 20.20 22.70 -12.36
C ILE A 171 21.35 22.01 -13.13
N GLU A 172 22.23 22.79 -13.69
CA GLU A 172 23.44 22.30 -14.36
C GLU A 172 24.46 21.85 -13.31
N LEU A 173 24.81 20.56 -13.34
CA LEU A 173 25.79 19.97 -12.43
C LEU A 173 27.20 20.10 -13.02
N ALA A 174 28.17 20.34 -12.14
CA ALA A 174 29.56 20.25 -12.53
C ALA A 174 29.93 18.84 -13.04
N PRO A 175 30.85 18.72 -13.99
CA PRO A 175 31.33 17.43 -14.46
C PRO A 175 31.73 16.51 -13.29
N LEU A 176 31.35 15.25 -13.35
CA LEU A 176 31.63 14.21 -12.35
C LEU A 176 30.90 14.34 -11.01
N THR A 177 30.07 15.35 -10.76
CA THR A 177 29.37 15.52 -9.48
C THR A 177 28.57 14.26 -9.10
N LEU A 178 27.79 13.68 -10.02
CA LEU A 178 27.01 12.46 -9.74
C LEU A 178 27.88 11.21 -9.53
N ILE A 179 29.08 11.19 -10.13
CA ILE A 179 30.04 10.10 -9.92
C ILE A 179 30.69 10.22 -8.55
N MET A 180 31.00 11.44 -8.13
CA MET A 180 31.59 11.71 -6.81
C MET A 180 30.62 11.49 -5.66
N ALA A 181 29.31 11.73 -5.85
CA ALA A 181 28.30 11.51 -4.84
C ALA A 181 28.22 10.07 -4.32
N ARG A 182 28.74 9.10 -5.07
CA ARG A 182 28.81 7.69 -4.64
C ARG A 182 30.01 7.41 -3.71
N VAL A 183 31.08 8.20 -3.78
CA VAL A 183 32.32 7.89 -3.09
C VAL A 183 32.25 8.24 -1.60
N PHE A 184 31.22 8.99 -1.21
CA PHE A 184 30.96 9.44 0.16
C PHE A 184 29.64 8.89 0.66
#